data_7f43ded097b66c077dc80459c38ef220
#
_entry.id   7f43ded097b66c077dc80459c38ef220
#
_cell.length_a   1.000
_cell.length_b   1.000
_cell.length_c   1.000
_cell.angle_alpha   90.00
_cell.angle_beta   90.00
_cell.angle_gamma   90.00
#
_symmetry.space_group_name_H-M   'P 1'
#
loop_
_entity.id
_entity.type
_entity.pdbx_description
1 polymer ?
#
loop_
_entity_poly.entity_id
_entity_poly.type
_entity_poly.pdbx_seq_one_letter_code
_entity_poly.pdbx_strand_id
1 'polypeptide(L)'
;MQFQFNSDHTVMGTENVAERIEEMMRTKFARFEERLTRLEVHVHDENAHKHGHDDKSCMVEARPRGGKPIGVTEHASKVDDAARKAANTMVQRLERHFGKESRHKHDARPDKVM
;
A
#
# COMPACT_ATOMS: atom_id res chain seq x y z
N MET A 1 -0.41 -13.92 -0.22
CA MET A 1 -1.03 -12.61 -0.44
C MET A 1 -1.50 -12.50 -1.87
N GLN A 2 -2.73 -12.12 -2.05
CA GLN A 2 -3.29 -11.90 -3.37
C GLN A 2 -3.06 -10.45 -3.76
N PHE A 3 -2.51 -10.21 -4.94
CA PHE A 3 -2.25 -8.86 -5.43
C PHE A 3 -3.24 -8.51 -6.52
N GLN A 4 -3.78 -7.29 -6.46
CA GLN A 4 -4.69 -6.79 -7.47
C GLN A 4 -4.34 -5.35 -7.81
N PHE A 5 -4.20 -5.08 -9.11
CA PHE A 5 -3.88 -3.74 -9.61
C PHE A 5 -5.03 -3.24 -10.47
N ASN A 6 -5.47 -2.02 -10.20
CA ASN A 6 -6.53 -1.37 -10.97
C ASN A 6 -6.09 0.04 -11.34
N SER A 7 -6.41 0.44 -12.55
CA SER A 7 -6.15 1.81 -12.97
C SER A 7 -7.23 2.23 -13.95
N ASP A 8 -7.49 3.54 -14.02
CA ASP A 8 -8.34 4.00 -15.09
C ASP A 8 -7.49 4.14 -16.35
N HIS A 9 -8.16 4.21 -17.49
CA HIS A 9 -7.45 4.18 -18.76
C HIS A 9 -6.67 5.47 -19.03
N THR A 10 -6.94 6.53 -18.32
CA THR A 10 -6.20 7.79 -18.50
C THR A 10 -4.81 7.72 -17.91
N VAL A 11 -4.58 6.81 -16.98
CA VAL A 11 -3.29 6.66 -16.32
C VAL A 11 -2.36 5.76 -17.12
N MET A 12 -2.93 4.84 -17.87
CA MET A 12 -2.18 3.80 -18.57
C MET A 12 -1.60 4.29 -19.90
N GLY A 13 -0.92 5.42 -19.84
CA GLY A 13 -0.33 5.96 -21.05
C GLY A 13 1.01 5.34 -21.41
N THR A 14 1.62 4.63 -20.50
CA THR A 14 2.93 4.04 -20.68
C THR A 14 2.85 2.54 -20.47
N GLU A 15 3.45 1.79 -21.39
CA GLU A 15 3.56 0.36 -21.19
C GLU A 15 4.36 0.10 -19.93
N ASN A 16 4.07 -0.99 -19.28
CA ASN A 16 4.81 -1.45 -18.10
C ASN A 16 4.57 -0.64 -16.84
N VAL A 17 3.65 0.32 -16.84
CA VAL A 17 3.32 1.04 -15.62
C VAL A 17 2.82 0.05 -14.56
N ALA A 18 1.87 -0.78 -14.94
CA ALA A 18 1.32 -1.77 -14.01
C ALA A 18 2.39 -2.73 -13.52
N GLU A 19 3.25 -3.18 -14.45
CA GLU A 19 4.31 -4.11 -14.09
C GLU A 19 5.31 -3.49 -13.10
N ARG A 20 5.70 -2.24 -13.37
CA ARG A 20 6.64 -1.57 -12.48
C ARG A 20 6.06 -1.37 -11.09
N ILE A 21 4.81 -0.98 -11.03
CA ILE A 21 4.16 -0.75 -9.74
C ILE A 21 3.98 -2.07 -9.01
N GLU A 22 3.55 -3.10 -9.71
CA GLU A 22 3.40 -4.41 -9.07
C GLU A 22 4.72 -4.92 -8.52
N GLU A 23 5.79 -4.79 -9.30
CA GLU A 23 7.10 -5.25 -8.85
C GLU A 23 7.56 -4.49 -7.62
N MET A 24 7.40 -3.17 -7.64
CA MET A 24 7.76 -2.34 -6.51
C MET A 24 6.94 -2.71 -5.27
N MET A 25 5.65 -2.92 -5.45
CA MET A 25 4.78 -3.29 -4.34
C MET A 25 5.14 -4.65 -3.76
N ARG A 26 5.39 -5.64 -4.62
CA ARG A 26 5.75 -6.96 -4.14
C ARG A 26 7.06 -6.94 -3.36
N THR A 27 7.99 -6.12 -3.81
CA THR A 27 9.26 -5.98 -3.10
C THR A 27 9.08 -5.33 -1.74
N LYS A 28 8.33 -4.23 -1.69
CA LYS A 28 8.15 -3.50 -0.44
C LYS A 28 7.32 -4.26 0.58
N PHE A 29 6.39 -5.09 0.12
CA PHE A 29 5.49 -5.81 1.03
C PHE A 29 5.87 -7.26 1.21
N ALA A 30 7.05 -7.66 0.72
CA ALA A 30 7.47 -9.08 0.79
C ALA A 30 7.47 -9.62 2.21
N ARG A 31 7.92 -8.81 3.17
CA ARG A 31 7.99 -9.28 4.56
C ARG A 31 6.62 -9.42 5.22
N PHE A 32 5.58 -8.87 4.58
CA PHE A 32 4.22 -8.98 5.10
C PHE A 32 3.40 -10.02 4.35
N GLU A 33 4.00 -10.72 3.41
CA GLU A 33 3.26 -11.57 2.48
C GLU A 33 2.40 -12.61 3.19
N GLU A 34 2.91 -13.21 4.25
CA GLU A 34 2.15 -14.23 4.97
C GLU A 34 1.17 -13.63 5.95
N ARG A 35 1.32 -12.35 6.26
CA ARG A 35 0.44 -11.66 7.21
C ARG A 35 -0.72 -10.95 6.54
N LEU A 36 -0.67 -10.82 5.23
CA LEU A 36 -1.72 -10.16 4.45
C LEU A 36 -2.44 -11.19 3.60
N THR A 37 -3.76 -11.10 3.55
CA THR A 37 -4.51 -11.93 2.63
C THR A 37 -4.62 -11.28 1.26
N ARG A 38 -4.56 -9.95 1.20
CA ARG A 38 -4.77 -9.24 -0.06
C ARG A 38 -4.11 -7.87 -0.02
N LEU A 39 -3.60 -7.44 -1.17
CA LEU A 39 -3.11 -6.09 -1.38
C LEU A 39 -3.69 -5.57 -2.68
N GLU A 40 -4.50 -4.52 -2.60
CA GLU A 40 -5.10 -3.90 -3.76
C GLU A 40 -4.48 -2.53 -3.99
N VAL A 41 -4.20 -2.23 -5.24
CA VAL A 41 -3.60 -0.96 -5.64
C VAL A 41 -4.49 -0.35 -6.70
N HIS A 42 -4.89 0.89 -6.48
CA HIS A 42 -5.72 1.64 -7.44
C HIS A 42 -5.02 2.94 -7.77
N VAL A 43 -4.77 3.19 -9.05
CA VAL A 43 -4.18 4.44 -9.48
C VAL A 43 -5.18 5.22 -10.32
N HIS A 44 -5.15 6.53 -10.17
CA HIS A 44 -6.15 7.39 -10.80
C HIS A 44 -5.53 8.74 -11.13
N ASP A 45 -5.97 9.31 -12.24
CA ASP A 45 -5.58 10.65 -12.66
C ASP A 45 -6.78 11.57 -12.41
N GLU A 46 -6.71 12.32 -11.33
CA GLU A 46 -7.85 13.14 -10.91
C GLU A 46 -8.08 14.36 -11.78
N ASN A 47 -7.05 14.82 -12.50
CA ASN A 47 -7.13 16.00 -13.34
C ASN A 47 -6.67 15.71 -14.75
N ALA A 48 -7.26 14.70 -15.38
CA ALA A 48 -6.85 14.25 -16.71
C ALA A 48 -6.90 15.36 -17.74
N HIS A 49 -7.77 16.35 -17.57
CA HIS A 49 -7.97 17.42 -18.54
C HIS A 49 -7.41 18.77 -18.09
N LYS A 50 -6.72 18.80 -16.98
CA LYS A 50 -6.17 20.04 -16.44
C LYS A 50 -4.70 19.85 -16.08
N HIS A 51 -3.96 20.94 -16.18
CA HIS A 51 -2.59 20.94 -15.70
C HIS A 51 -2.62 21.26 -14.22
N GLY A 52 -2.21 20.33 -13.42
CA GLY A 52 -2.17 20.52 -11.99
C GLY A 52 -1.01 19.75 -11.42
N HIS A 53 -0.60 20.14 -10.23
CA HIS A 53 0.41 19.41 -9.50
C HIS A 53 -0.28 18.35 -8.64
N ASP A 54 0.38 17.20 -8.51
CA ASP A 54 -0.12 16.15 -7.63
C ASP A 54 -1.51 15.66 -8.02
N ASP A 55 -1.74 15.58 -9.33
CA ASP A 55 -3.03 15.15 -9.86
C ASP A 55 -3.14 13.66 -10.02
N LYS A 56 -2.07 12.91 -9.81
CA LYS A 56 -2.13 11.46 -9.83
C LYS A 56 -2.30 10.95 -8.40
N SER A 57 -3.16 9.97 -8.22
CA SER A 57 -3.36 9.40 -6.90
C SER A 57 -3.16 7.91 -6.93
N CYS A 58 -2.76 7.37 -5.79
CA CYS A 58 -2.66 5.93 -5.62
C CYS A 58 -3.27 5.56 -4.28
N MET A 59 -4.24 4.67 -4.31
CA MET A 59 -4.84 4.13 -3.11
C MET A 59 -4.35 2.69 -2.97
N VAL A 60 -3.87 2.35 -1.78
CA VAL A 60 -3.45 1.00 -1.46
C VAL A 60 -4.31 0.51 -0.32
N GLU A 61 -4.90 -0.65 -0.49
CA GLU A 61 -5.66 -1.29 0.58
C GLU A 61 -4.99 -2.62 0.92
N ALA A 62 -4.62 -2.78 2.17
CA ALA A 62 -4.02 -4.01 2.66
C ALA A 62 -4.99 -4.69 3.61
N ARG A 63 -5.08 -6.01 3.50
CA ARG A 63 -6.00 -6.79 4.31
C ARG A 63 -5.21 -7.76 5.20
N PRO A 64 -4.97 -7.38 6.46
CA PRO A 64 -4.28 -8.30 7.38
C PRO A 64 -5.13 -9.52 7.66
N ARG A 65 -4.47 -10.65 7.89
CA ARG A 65 -5.16 -11.86 8.29
C ARG A 65 -5.85 -11.64 9.62
N GLY A 66 -7.15 -11.89 9.64
CA GLY A 66 -7.92 -11.74 10.87
C GLY A 66 -8.16 -10.31 11.28
N GLY A 67 -7.76 -9.34 10.45
CA GLY A 67 -7.94 -7.93 10.79
C GLY A 67 -8.78 -7.21 9.78
N LYS A 68 -9.01 -5.93 10.04
CA LYS A 68 -9.77 -5.09 9.14
C LYS A 68 -8.89 -4.52 8.04
N PRO A 69 -9.45 -4.23 6.87
CA PRO A 69 -8.67 -3.59 5.81
C PRO A 69 -8.12 -2.24 6.24
N ILE A 70 -6.93 -1.94 5.77
CA ILE A 70 -6.28 -0.65 6.01
C ILE A 70 -6.10 0.03 4.67
N GLY A 71 -6.57 1.25 4.53
CA GLY A 71 -6.47 1.99 3.28
C GLY A 71 -5.59 3.22 3.43
N VAL A 72 -4.83 3.51 2.39
CA VAL A 72 -3.95 4.67 2.31
C VAL A 72 -4.09 5.27 0.92
N THR A 73 -4.18 6.61 0.85
CA THR A 73 -4.21 7.31 -0.43
C THR A 73 -3.15 8.39 -0.42
N GLU A 74 -2.36 8.46 -1.49
CA GLU A 74 -1.35 9.48 -1.65
C GLU A 74 -1.42 10.06 -3.04
N HIS A 75 -0.89 11.27 -3.18
CA HIS A 75 -0.93 12.02 -4.43
C HIS A 75 0.46 12.43 -4.86
N ALA A 76 0.66 12.56 -6.16
CA ALA A 76 1.91 13.05 -6.73
C ALA A 76 1.66 13.50 -8.16
N SER A 77 2.66 14.12 -8.77
CA SER A 77 2.54 14.54 -10.16
C SER A 77 2.74 13.38 -11.13
N LYS A 78 3.34 12.29 -10.67
CA LYS A 78 3.53 11.10 -11.48
C LYS A 78 2.96 9.89 -10.76
N VAL A 79 2.43 8.96 -11.55
CA VAL A 79 1.80 7.77 -10.99
C VAL A 79 2.79 6.91 -10.21
N ASP A 80 4.01 6.78 -10.71
CA ASP A 80 5.03 5.99 -10.02
C ASP A 80 5.33 6.59 -8.63
N ASP A 81 5.38 7.91 -8.55
CA ASP A 81 5.65 8.59 -7.29
C ASP A 81 4.49 8.47 -6.33
N ALA A 82 3.26 8.59 -6.82
CA ALA A 82 2.09 8.40 -5.98
C ALA A 82 2.08 6.98 -5.41
N ALA A 83 2.40 6.01 -6.25
CA ALA A 83 2.42 4.61 -5.81
C ALA A 83 3.51 4.38 -4.77
N ARG A 84 4.69 4.99 -4.96
CA ARG A 84 5.77 4.84 -3.99
C ARG A 84 5.42 5.46 -2.66
N LYS A 85 4.82 6.65 -2.68
CA LYS A 85 4.38 7.31 -1.46
C LYS A 85 3.34 6.47 -0.73
N ALA A 86 2.36 5.94 -1.47
CA ALA A 86 1.32 5.12 -0.87
C ALA A 86 1.90 3.85 -0.27
N ALA A 87 2.85 3.22 -0.98
CA ALA A 87 3.48 2.03 -0.47
C ALA A 87 4.25 2.30 0.81
N ASN A 88 5.01 3.39 0.83
CA ASN A 88 5.78 3.74 2.02
C ASN A 88 4.87 4.03 3.21
N THR A 89 3.80 4.75 2.99
CA THR A 89 2.84 5.05 4.05
C THR A 89 2.18 3.78 4.57
N MET A 90 1.80 2.88 3.65
CA MET A 90 1.19 1.62 4.06
C MET A 90 2.17 0.75 4.85
N VAL A 91 3.42 0.69 4.42
CA VAL A 91 4.44 -0.08 5.16
C VAL A 91 4.53 0.42 6.60
N GLN A 92 4.56 1.74 6.78
CA GLN A 92 4.59 2.31 8.12
C GLN A 92 3.35 1.93 8.94
N ARG A 93 2.19 1.95 8.29
CA ARG A 93 0.94 1.55 8.94
C ARG A 93 0.97 0.10 9.35
N LEU A 94 1.47 -0.77 8.48
CA LEU A 94 1.54 -2.19 8.78
C LEU A 94 2.55 -2.48 9.87
N GLU A 95 3.68 -1.80 9.86
CA GLU A 95 4.66 -1.94 10.93
C GLU A 95 4.05 -1.59 12.27
N ARG A 96 3.28 -0.52 12.31
CA ARG A 96 2.62 -0.10 13.53
C ARG A 96 1.54 -1.08 13.94
N HIS A 97 0.76 -1.55 12.98
CA HIS A 97 -0.31 -2.50 13.24
C HIS A 97 0.24 -3.80 13.83
N PHE A 98 1.24 -4.39 13.18
CA PHE A 98 1.80 -5.66 13.65
C PHE A 98 2.69 -5.45 14.86
N GLY A 99 3.30 -4.29 14.99
CA GLY A 99 4.06 -3.97 16.18
C GLY A 99 3.19 -3.87 17.41
N LYS A 100 2.00 -3.30 17.28
CA LYS A 100 1.05 -3.25 18.38
C LYS A 100 0.62 -4.64 18.80
N GLU A 101 0.35 -5.52 17.83
CA GLU A 101 -0.01 -6.89 18.16
C GLU A 101 1.09 -7.59 18.92
N SER A 102 2.32 -7.43 18.46
CA SER A 102 3.46 -8.05 19.14
C SER A 102 3.61 -7.52 20.56
N ARG A 103 3.52 -6.20 20.72
CA ARG A 103 3.64 -5.62 22.05
C ARG A 103 2.53 -6.06 22.96
N HIS A 104 1.33 -6.14 22.45
CA HIS A 104 0.19 -6.60 23.24
C HIS A 104 0.39 -8.02 23.71
N LYS A 105 0.87 -8.88 22.82
CA LYS A 105 1.17 -10.26 23.18
C LYS A 105 2.25 -10.31 24.25
N HIS A 106 3.29 -9.51 24.10
CA HIS A 106 4.36 -9.45 25.08
C HIS A 106 3.86 -9.00 26.42
N ASP A 107 3.03 -7.97 26.42
CA ASP A 107 2.51 -7.43 27.67
C ASP A 107 1.66 -8.45 28.42
N ALA A 108 1.09 -9.41 27.73
CA ALA A 108 0.29 -10.44 28.34
C ALA A 108 1.12 -11.54 28.98
N ARG A 109 2.43 -11.54 28.81
CA ARG A 109 3.29 -12.59 29.33
C ARG A 109 3.87 -12.18 30.67
N PRO A 110 3.70 -12.99 31.69
CA PRO A 110 4.26 -12.66 33.01
C PRO A 110 5.77 -12.58 33.01
N ASP A 111 6.42 -13.41 32.26
CA ASP A 111 7.87 -13.46 32.23
C ASP A 111 8.49 -12.22 31.64
N LYS A 112 7.72 -11.42 30.95
CA LYS A 112 8.22 -10.22 30.37
C LYS A 112 8.55 -9.16 31.42
N VAL A 113 8.02 -9.31 32.58
CA VAL A 113 8.18 -8.34 33.65
C VAL A 113 9.61 -8.26 34.14
N MET A 114 10.38 -9.21 33.81
CA MET A 114 11.77 -9.30 34.26
C MET A 114 12.63 -8.17 33.85
#